data_90a3de4fbeea5159f1a667b796025175
#
_entry.id   90a3de4fbeea5159f1a667b796025175
#
_cell.length_a   1.000
_cell.length_b   1.000
_cell.length_c   1.000
_cell.angle_alpha   90.00
_cell.angle_beta   90.00
_cell.angle_gamma   90.00
#
_symmetry.space_group_name_H-M   'P 1'
#
loop_
_entity.id
_entity.type
_entity.pdbx_description
1 polymer ?
#
loop_
_entity_poly.entity_id
_entity_poly.type
_entity_poly.pdbx_seq_one_letter_code
_entity_poly.pdbx_strand_id
1 'polypeptide(L)'
;MRQFFWIFFSCLALVSTQAFALDEVGECYKNMTKKEQKRECLTLEAKQVQSQYNSVLELVLAKARMFDRANKKRQTAKDIQEANRLFNLYLKNECAFRSQLKGAEEGGAEVLLACRINLMRLRKNVLETEYLNPE
;
A
#
# COMPACT_ATOMS: atom_id res chain seq x y z
N MET A 1 16.34 -38.90 50.34
CA MET A 1 17.10 -38.81 49.08
C MET A 1 16.35 -37.87 48.15
N ARG A 2 16.95 -36.71 47.88
CA ARG A 2 16.36 -35.56 47.15
C ARG A 2 16.72 -35.78 45.69
N GLN A 3 15.72 -35.93 44.82
CA GLN A 3 15.94 -35.86 43.38
C GLN A 3 15.44 -34.52 42.88
N PHE A 4 16.38 -33.69 42.44
CA PHE A 4 16.20 -32.42 41.78
C PHE A 4 15.67 -32.68 40.34
N PHE A 5 14.47 -32.26 40.07
CA PHE A 5 13.93 -32.23 38.73
C PHE A 5 14.37 -30.90 38.06
N TRP A 6 15.33 -30.99 37.17
CA TRP A 6 15.73 -29.89 36.29
C TRP A 6 14.71 -29.74 35.19
N ILE A 7 13.85 -28.74 35.30
CA ILE A 7 12.97 -28.33 34.22
C ILE A 7 13.78 -27.43 33.28
N PHE A 8 14.20 -27.98 32.16
CA PHE A 8 14.77 -27.22 31.06
C PHE A 8 13.63 -26.40 30.41
N PHE A 9 13.59 -25.13 30.77
CA PHE A 9 12.73 -24.14 30.11
C PHE A 9 13.38 -23.82 28.77
N SER A 10 12.97 -24.52 27.72
CA SER A 10 13.36 -24.24 26.34
C SER A 10 12.62 -23.01 25.87
N CYS A 11 13.27 -21.85 25.98
CA CYS A 11 12.78 -20.59 25.44
C CYS A 11 12.87 -20.66 23.90
N LEU A 12 11.79 -21.10 23.26
CA LEU A 12 11.64 -21.00 21.81
C LEU A 12 11.48 -19.51 21.47
N ALA A 13 12.59 -18.88 21.09
CA ALA A 13 12.58 -17.55 20.51
C ALA A 13 11.84 -17.62 19.17
N LEU A 14 10.58 -17.20 19.17
CA LEU A 14 9.84 -16.90 17.95
C LEU A 14 10.53 -15.70 17.29
N VAL A 15 11.42 -16.00 16.36
CA VAL A 15 11.95 -15.00 15.44
C VAL A 15 10.78 -14.59 14.54
N SER A 16 10.13 -13.50 14.92
CA SER A 16 9.19 -12.83 14.04
C SER A 16 9.98 -12.34 12.83
N THR A 17 9.92 -13.09 11.73
CA THR A 17 10.34 -12.61 10.43
C THR A 17 9.36 -11.50 10.01
N GLN A 18 9.62 -10.28 10.44
CA GLN A 18 9.03 -9.12 9.82
C GLN A 18 9.51 -9.17 8.36
N ALA A 19 8.64 -9.59 7.47
CA ALA A 19 8.84 -9.40 6.05
C ALA A 19 8.95 -7.89 5.84
N PHE A 20 10.18 -7.39 5.72
CA PHE A 20 10.44 -6.05 5.23
C PHE A 20 9.81 -6.00 3.84
N ALA A 21 8.68 -5.30 3.73
CA ALA A 21 8.17 -4.92 2.41
C ALA A 21 9.33 -4.19 1.72
N LEU A 22 9.91 -4.84 0.72
CA LEU A 22 10.98 -4.27 -0.10
C LEU A 22 10.49 -2.91 -0.56
N ASP A 23 11.24 -1.86 -0.23
CA ASP A 23 10.98 -0.52 -0.73
C ASP A 23 11.38 -0.49 -2.20
N GLU A 24 10.50 -0.99 -3.07
CA GLU A 24 10.72 -1.10 -4.51
C GLU A 24 10.94 0.27 -5.17
N VAL A 25 10.39 1.33 -4.57
CA VAL A 25 10.71 2.71 -4.97
C VAL A 25 12.17 3.02 -4.65
N GLY A 26 12.63 2.65 -3.45
CA GLY A 26 14.04 2.77 -3.04
C GLY A 26 14.96 1.96 -3.95
N GLU A 27 14.55 0.77 -4.38
CA GLU A 27 15.33 -0.07 -5.32
C GLU A 27 15.50 0.59 -6.69
N CYS A 28 14.45 1.23 -7.24
CA CYS A 28 14.57 2.00 -8.47
C CYS A 28 15.58 3.16 -8.36
N TYR A 29 15.71 3.77 -7.18
CA TYR A 29 16.69 4.83 -6.94
C TYR A 29 18.10 4.32 -6.68
N LYS A 30 18.26 3.21 -5.98
CA LYS A 30 19.57 2.63 -5.65
C LYS A 30 20.23 1.96 -6.85
N ASN A 31 19.47 1.21 -7.63
CA ASN A 31 20.02 0.32 -8.66
C ASN A 31 20.08 0.96 -10.05
N MET A 32 19.39 2.09 -10.26
CA MET A 32 19.33 2.76 -11.55
C MET A 32 20.09 4.08 -11.52
N THR A 33 21.16 4.19 -12.30
CA THR A 33 21.98 5.40 -12.38
C THR A 33 21.45 6.39 -13.42
N LYS A 34 20.87 5.89 -14.53
CA LYS A 34 20.32 6.71 -15.60
C LYS A 34 18.88 7.11 -15.32
N LYS A 35 18.53 8.36 -15.62
CA LYS A 35 17.20 8.93 -15.39
C LYS A 35 16.09 8.15 -16.09
N GLU A 36 16.33 7.73 -17.32
CA GLU A 36 15.39 6.95 -18.12
C GLU A 36 15.10 5.59 -17.49
N GLN A 37 16.14 4.90 -17.01
CA GLN A 37 15.98 3.61 -16.32
C GLN A 37 15.20 3.74 -15.02
N LYS A 38 15.45 4.80 -14.23
CA LYS A 38 14.67 5.10 -13.02
C LYS A 38 13.20 5.30 -13.36
N ARG A 39 12.91 6.08 -14.39
CA ARG A 39 11.54 6.35 -14.81
C ARG A 39 10.83 5.10 -15.31
N GLU A 40 11.50 4.26 -16.08
CA GLU A 40 10.96 2.98 -16.53
C GLU A 40 10.64 2.05 -15.34
N CYS A 41 11.59 1.89 -14.42
CA CYS A 41 11.42 1.11 -13.19
C CYS A 41 10.20 1.62 -12.39
N LEU A 42 10.12 2.92 -12.11
CA LEU A 42 9.01 3.52 -11.37
C LEU A 42 7.68 3.41 -12.12
N THR A 43 7.71 3.43 -13.46
CA THR A 43 6.49 3.27 -14.27
C THR A 43 5.93 1.85 -14.17
N LEU A 44 6.80 0.83 -14.21
CA LEU A 44 6.40 -0.57 -14.02
C LEU A 44 5.84 -0.78 -12.62
N GLU A 45 6.53 -0.28 -11.61
CA GLU A 45 6.08 -0.35 -10.22
C GLU A 45 4.74 0.35 -10.00
N ALA A 46 4.55 1.54 -10.56
CA ALA A 46 3.28 2.27 -10.48
C ALA A 46 2.11 1.47 -11.08
N LYS A 47 2.33 0.78 -12.21
CA LYS A 47 1.32 -0.10 -12.83
C LYS A 47 0.98 -1.29 -11.94
N GLN A 48 1.98 -1.93 -11.34
CA GLN A 48 1.80 -3.07 -10.44
C GLN A 48 1.02 -2.67 -9.19
N VAL A 49 1.42 -1.59 -8.52
CA VAL A 49 0.75 -1.08 -7.32
C VAL A 49 -0.68 -0.63 -7.64
N GLN A 50 -0.91 0.00 -8.78
CA GLN A 50 -2.27 0.36 -9.23
C GLN A 50 -3.15 -0.88 -9.39
N SER A 51 -2.63 -1.94 -9.99
CA SER A 51 -3.36 -3.21 -10.15
C SER A 51 -3.70 -3.84 -8.80
N GLN A 52 -2.74 -3.92 -7.88
CA GLN A 52 -2.95 -4.43 -6.53
C GLN A 52 -3.98 -3.60 -5.75
N TYR A 53 -3.87 -2.28 -5.81
CA TYR A 53 -4.82 -1.37 -5.19
C TYR A 53 -6.25 -1.57 -5.70
N ASN A 54 -6.42 -1.66 -7.03
CA ASN A 54 -7.73 -1.90 -7.63
C ASN A 54 -8.33 -3.24 -7.19
N SER A 55 -7.51 -4.29 -7.13
CA SER A 55 -7.97 -5.61 -6.67
C SER A 55 -8.46 -5.58 -5.22
N VAL A 56 -7.73 -4.91 -4.33
CA VAL A 56 -8.14 -4.75 -2.92
C VAL A 56 -9.42 -3.91 -2.81
N LEU A 57 -9.51 -2.82 -3.56
CA LEU A 57 -10.71 -1.98 -3.58
C LEU A 57 -11.97 -2.76 -4.01
N GLU A 58 -11.86 -3.62 -5.03
CA GLU A 58 -12.98 -4.45 -5.47
C GLU A 58 -13.41 -5.45 -4.39
N LEU A 59 -12.49 -6.04 -3.64
CA LEU A 59 -12.80 -6.91 -2.51
C LEU A 59 -13.54 -6.15 -1.40
N VAL A 60 -13.09 -4.93 -1.07
CA VAL A 60 -13.75 -4.07 -0.08
C VAL A 60 -15.15 -3.69 -0.55
N LEU A 61 -15.31 -3.31 -1.81
CA LEU A 61 -16.63 -3.00 -2.39
C LEU A 61 -17.56 -4.21 -2.39
N ALA A 62 -17.05 -5.40 -2.69
CA ALA A 62 -17.84 -6.62 -2.61
C ALA A 62 -18.34 -6.87 -1.17
N LYS A 63 -17.46 -6.75 -0.17
CA LYS A 63 -17.81 -6.85 1.25
C LYS A 63 -18.87 -5.81 1.66
N ALA A 64 -18.70 -4.57 1.24
CA ALA A 64 -19.67 -3.49 1.50
C ALA A 64 -21.05 -3.77 0.88
N ARG A 65 -21.11 -4.26 -0.37
CA ARG A 65 -22.37 -4.67 -1.02
C ARG A 65 -23.04 -5.84 -0.29
N MET A 66 -22.26 -6.79 0.23
CA MET A 66 -22.81 -7.89 1.06
C MET A 66 -23.40 -7.35 2.36
N PHE A 67 -22.68 -6.45 3.04
CA PHE A 67 -23.17 -5.78 4.24
C PHE A 67 -24.45 -4.99 3.99
N ASP A 68 -24.51 -4.21 2.91
CA ASP A 68 -25.69 -3.42 2.53
C ASP A 68 -26.91 -4.31 2.29
N ARG A 69 -26.74 -5.46 1.62
CA ARG A 69 -27.82 -6.44 1.39
C ARG A 69 -28.31 -7.05 2.70
N ALA A 70 -27.38 -7.50 3.57
CA ALA A 70 -27.72 -8.12 4.85
C ALA A 70 -28.49 -7.16 5.79
N ASN A 71 -28.14 -5.88 5.77
CA ASN A 71 -28.73 -4.86 6.64
C ASN A 71 -29.84 -4.03 5.98
N LYS A 72 -30.26 -4.39 4.75
CA LYS A 72 -31.25 -3.63 3.94
C LYS A 72 -30.86 -2.16 3.76
N LYS A 73 -29.55 -1.87 3.76
CA LYS A 73 -28.96 -0.54 3.50
C LYS A 73 -28.40 -0.49 2.09
N ARG A 74 -28.19 0.73 1.55
CA ARG A 74 -27.59 0.92 0.22
C ARG A 74 -26.56 2.05 0.20
N GLN A 75 -25.95 2.29 1.35
CA GLN A 75 -25.10 3.46 1.55
C GLN A 75 -23.61 3.09 1.62
N THR A 76 -23.27 1.98 2.30
CA THR A 76 -21.87 1.64 2.61
C THR A 76 -21.01 1.50 1.34
N ALA A 77 -21.49 0.80 0.32
CA ALA A 77 -20.76 0.66 -0.95
C ALA A 77 -20.60 2.00 -1.68
N LYS A 78 -21.63 2.88 -1.63
CA LYS A 78 -21.55 4.23 -2.21
C LYS A 78 -20.54 5.11 -1.49
N ASP A 79 -20.52 5.05 -0.16
CA ASP A 79 -19.58 5.83 0.66
C ASP A 79 -18.13 5.43 0.36
N ILE A 80 -17.85 4.13 0.18
CA ILE A 80 -16.52 3.64 -0.22
C ILE A 80 -16.17 4.11 -1.63
N GLN A 81 -17.11 4.09 -2.58
CA GLN A 81 -16.88 4.60 -3.93
C GLN A 81 -16.55 6.10 -3.92
N GLU A 82 -17.30 6.89 -3.14
CA GLU A 82 -17.03 8.31 -3.00
C GLU A 82 -15.69 8.59 -2.31
N ALA A 83 -15.37 7.87 -1.24
CA ALA A 83 -14.07 7.95 -0.59
C ALA A 83 -12.92 7.62 -1.57
N ASN A 84 -13.13 6.64 -2.45
CA ASN A 84 -12.15 6.31 -3.49
C ASN A 84 -12.02 7.42 -4.54
N ARG A 85 -13.12 8.03 -4.95
CA ARG A 85 -13.12 9.17 -5.88
C ARG A 85 -12.33 10.35 -5.30
N LEU A 86 -12.57 10.69 -4.03
CA LEU A 86 -11.87 11.77 -3.32
C LEU A 86 -10.38 11.44 -3.15
N PHE A 87 -10.06 10.19 -2.83
CA PHE A 87 -8.66 9.75 -2.76
C PHE A 87 -7.94 9.92 -4.10
N ASN A 88 -8.55 9.53 -5.21
CA ASN A 88 -7.95 9.69 -6.53
C ASN A 88 -7.73 11.17 -6.90
N LEU A 89 -8.62 12.05 -6.50
CA LEU A 89 -8.46 13.49 -6.69
C LEU A 89 -7.30 14.03 -5.84
N TYR A 90 -7.22 13.62 -4.57
CA TYR A 90 -6.10 13.96 -3.70
C TYR A 90 -4.77 13.45 -4.27
N LEU A 91 -4.71 12.17 -4.64
CA LEU A 91 -3.52 11.54 -5.24
C LEU A 91 -3.01 12.33 -6.44
N LYS A 92 -3.92 12.71 -7.36
CA LYS A 92 -3.58 13.48 -8.56
C LYS A 92 -2.97 14.83 -8.20
N ASN A 93 -3.65 15.59 -7.35
CA ASN A 93 -3.25 16.96 -7.01
C ASN A 93 -1.99 17.00 -6.15
N GLU A 94 -1.89 16.15 -5.13
CA GLU A 94 -0.74 16.08 -4.24
C GLU A 94 0.53 15.69 -5.01
N CYS A 95 0.46 14.67 -5.86
CA CYS A 95 1.64 14.24 -6.60
C CYS A 95 2.03 15.20 -7.73
N ALA A 96 1.06 15.88 -8.35
CA ALA A 96 1.35 16.96 -9.29
C ALA A 96 2.06 18.14 -8.60
N PHE A 97 1.59 18.53 -7.42
CA PHE A 97 2.22 19.59 -6.63
C PHE A 97 3.66 19.25 -6.25
N ARG A 98 3.92 18.04 -5.72
CA ARG A 98 5.29 17.59 -5.40
C ARG A 98 6.20 17.55 -6.62
N SER A 99 5.68 17.11 -7.76
CA SER A 99 6.41 17.10 -9.02
C SER A 99 6.79 18.51 -9.48
N GLN A 100 5.87 19.47 -9.36
CA GLN A 100 6.11 20.87 -9.71
C GLN A 100 7.17 21.52 -8.82
N LEU A 101 7.12 21.25 -7.51
CA LEU A 101 8.13 21.76 -6.57
C LEU A 101 9.55 21.27 -6.91
N LYS A 102 9.68 20.06 -7.44
CA LYS A 102 10.98 19.51 -7.85
C LYS A 102 11.46 20.05 -9.19
N GLY A 103 10.55 20.38 -10.09
CA GLY A 103 10.85 20.82 -11.45
C GLY A 103 11.11 19.67 -12.43
N ALA A 104 10.79 19.91 -13.70
CA ALA A 104 10.85 18.88 -14.74
C ALA A 104 12.28 18.38 -15.00
N GLU A 105 13.27 19.27 -14.98
CA GLU A 105 14.68 18.94 -15.25
C GLU A 105 15.35 18.22 -14.06
N GLU A 106 14.88 18.49 -12.84
CA GLU A 106 15.43 17.94 -11.61
C GLU A 106 14.79 16.62 -11.18
N GLY A 107 13.94 16.00 -12.00
CA GLY A 107 13.33 14.70 -11.72
C GLY A 107 11.88 14.78 -11.23
N GLY A 108 11.13 15.82 -11.59
CA GLY A 108 9.73 15.97 -11.23
C GLY A 108 8.85 14.79 -11.68
N ALA A 109 9.14 14.20 -12.86
CA ALA A 109 8.41 13.03 -13.33
C ALA A 109 8.62 11.78 -12.44
N GLU A 110 9.85 11.57 -11.98
CA GLU A 110 10.20 10.50 -11.05
C GLU A 110 9.53 10.72 -9.67
N VAL A 111 9.52 11.97 -9.18
CA VAL A 111 8.84 12.36 -7.94
C VAL A 111 7.33 12.12 -8.05
N LEU A 112 6.71 12.42 -9.19
CA LEU A 112 5.29 12.14 -9.43
C LEU A 112 4.97 10.65 -9.34
N LEU A 113 5.78 9.81 -10.00
CA LEU A 113 5.61 8.36 -9.97
C LEU A 113 5.80 7.78 -8.57
N ALA A 114 6.89 8.14 -7.89
CA ALA A 114 7.17 7.69 -6.52
C ALA A 114 6.08 8.12 -5.53
N CYS A 115 5.59 9.35 -5.64
CA CYS A 115 4.48 9.85 -4.84
C CYS A 115 3.22 9.00 -5.04
N ARG A 116 2.84 8.71 -6.30
CA ARG A 116 1.68 7.87 -6.61
C ARG A 116 1.80 6.46 -6.05
N ILE A 117 2.95 5.83 -6.21
CA ILE A 117 3.24 4.50 -5.66
C ILE A 117 3.02 4.50 -4.15
N ASN A 118 3.65 5.43 -3.45
CA ASN A 118 3.60 5.47 -1.98
C ASN A 118 2.18 5.73 -1.45
N LEU A 119 1.44 6.67 -2.04
CA LEU A 119 0.07 6.95 -1.60
C LEU A 119 -0.89 5.81 -1.91
N MET A 120 -0.75 5.15 -3.06
CA MET A 120 -1.56 3.97 -3.39
C MET A 120 -1.27 2.79 -2.47
N ARG A 121 0.00 2.53 -2.14
CA ARG A 121 0.38 1.50 -1.15
C ARG A 121 -0.21 1.79 0.22
N LEU A 122 -0.07 3.03 0.68
CA LEU A 122 -0.63 3.45 1.96
C LEU A 122 -2.14 3.21 2.00
N ARG A 123 -2.86 3.66 0.98
CA ARG A 123 -4.32 3.46 0.89
C ARG A 123 -4.69 2.00 0.78
N LYS A 124 -3.97 1.21 -0.02
CA LYS A 124 -4.17 -0.24 -0.13
C LYS A 124 -4.05 -0.92 1.24
N ASN A 125 -2.98 -0.62 1.99
CA ASN A 125 -2.78 -1.18 3.32
C ASN A 125 -3.93 -0.83 4.28
N VAL A 126 -4.39 0.43 4.29
CA VAL A 126 -5.56 0.83 5.08
C VAL A 126 -6.81 0.02 4.69
N LEU A 127 -7.05 -0.18 3.39
CA LEU A 127 -8.18 -0.98 2.92
C LEU A 127 -8.09 -2.44 3.36
N GLU A 128 -6.91 -3.03 3.34
CA GLU A 128 -6.67 -4.40 3.77
C GLU A 128 -6.85 -4.57 5.28
N THR A 129 -6.21 -3.72 6.09
CA THR A 129 -6.22 -3.84 7.55
C THR A 129 -7.57 -3.49 8.15
N GLU A 130 -8.18 -2.38 7.74
CA GLU A 130 -9.40 -1.88 8.37
C GLU A 130 -10.67 -2.57 7.86
N TYR A 131 -10.68 -3.03 6.59
CA TYR A 131 -11.92 -3.52 6.00
C TYR A 131 -11.90 -5.00 5.62
N LEU A 132 -10.75 -5.60 5.28
CA LEU A 132 -10.67 -7.01 4.92
C LEU A 132 -10.25 -7.89 6.09
N ASN A 133 -9.27 -7.46 6.86
CA ASN A 133 -8.69 -8.21 7.99
C ASN A 133 -8.73 -7.37 9.29
N PRO A 134 -9.91 -6.92 9.75
CA PRO A 134 -10.00 -6.24 11.04
C PRO A 134 -9.59 -7.22 12.15
N GLU A 135 -8.65 -6.81 13.01
CA GLU A 135 -8.25 -7.54 14.22
C GLU A 135 -9.40 -7.64 15.23
#